data_566ffb2720127903396a80e1915b0261
#
_entry.id   566ffb2720127903396a80e1915b0261
#
_cell.length_a   1.000
_cell.length_b   1.000
_cell.length_c   1.000
_cell.angle_alpha   90.00
_cell.angle_beta   90.00
_cell.angle_gamma   90.00
#
_symmetry.space_group_name_H-M   'P 1'
#
loop_
_entity.id
_entity.type
_entity.pdbx_description
1 polymer ?
#
loop_
_entity_poly.entity_id
_entity_poly.type
_entity_poly.pdbx_seq_one_letter_code
_entity_poly.pdbx_strand_id
1 'polypeptide(L)'
;AVDAKMINEICTADAHRRMPVWTNPNRAYKKWNGLNFFEPSLGWSSGPTALYLATLKEHQLIYILGFDFIGNPDGKLNNIYGDTPNYKKNTDVATYHGNWNRQTSIILQKNGLKRFVRVVPEGTHVFEAKDLKKYTNYSEITVQEFKRRYHL
;
A
#
# COMPACT_ATOMS: atom_id res chain seq x y z
N ALA A 1 2.06 2.93 8.35
CA ALA A 1 1.91 1.51 8.69
C ALA A 1 0.73 1.32 9.65
N VAL A 2 0.11 0.15 9.63
CA VAL A 2 -1.02 -0.19 10.54
C VAL A 2 -0.73 -1.44 11.39
N ASP A 3 0.35 -2.16 11.09
CA ASP A 3 0.79 -3.34 11.84
C ASP A 3 1.54 -2.94 13.10
N ALA A 4 1.13 -3.48 14.25
CA ALA A 4 1.70 -3.10 15.55
C ALA A 4 3.17 -3.51 15.72
N LYS A 5 3.59 -4.65 15.15
CA LYS A 5 4.99 -5.08 15.20
C LYS A 5 5.87 -4.12 14.41
N MET A 6 5.43 -3.73 13.21
CA MET A 6 6.15 -2.77 12.37
C MET A 6 6.24 -1.39 13.04
N ILE A 7 5.16 -0.89 13.64
CA ILE A 7 5.19 0.38 14.36
C ILE A 7 6.18 0.33 15.53
N ASN A 8 6.19 -0.76 16.29
CA ASN A 8 7.16 -0.92 17.38
C ASN A 8 8.60 -0.94 16.86
N GLU A 9 8.88 -1.60 15.73
CA GLU A 9 10.20 -1.62 15.10
C GLU A 9 10.65 -0.23 14.66
N ILE A 10 9.79 0.49 13.92
CA ILE A 10 10.03 1.87 13.49
C ILE A 10 10.36 2.79 14.68
N CYS A 11 9.60 2.65 15.77
CA CYS A 11 9.79 3.46 16.98
C CYS A 11 11.03 3.07 17.77
N THR A 12 11.34 1.78 17.85
CA THR A 12 12.56 1.29 18.53
C THR A 12 13.83 1.73 17.78
N ALA A 13 13.76 1.84 16.47
CA ALA A 13 14.85 2.35 15.64
C ALA A 13 14.90 3.90 15.55
N ASP A 14 14.08 4.61 16.33
CA ASP A 14 13.94 6.08 16.33
C ASP A 14 13.63 6.69 14.94
N ALA A 15 13.17 5.87 13.97
CA ALA A 15 12.86 6.36 12.62
C ALA A 15 11.68 7.36 12.61
N HIS A 16 10.72 7.21 13.54
CA HIS A 16 9.58 8.11 13.70
C HIS A 16 9.96 9.54 14.13
N ARG A 17 11.17 9.75 14.66
CA ARG A 17 11.70 11.07 15.00
C ARG A 17 12.35 11.77 13.81
N ARG A 18 12.72 11.01 12.78
CA ARG A 18 13.41 11.51 11.57
C ARG A 18 12.45 11.73 10.40
N MET A 19 11.29 11.08 10.43
CA MET A 19 10.28 11.20 9.38
C MET A 19 8.86 11.07 9.96
N PRO A 20 7.85 11.74 9.38
CA PRO A 20 6.47 11.58 9.81
C PRO A 20 5.99 10.13 9.63
N VAL A 21 5.57 9.51 10.72
CA VAL A 21 4.98 8.16 10.71
C VAL A 21 3.50 8.26 11.04
N TRP A 22 2.66 7.77 10.14
CA TRP A 22 1.21 7.74 10.29
C TRP A 22 0.72 6.33 10.57
N THR A 23 -0.16 6.20 11.56
CA THR A 23 -0.77 4.93 11.96
C THR A 23 -2.20 5.14 12.47
N ASN A 24 -2.93 4.03 12.67
CA ASN A 24 -4.23 4.05 13.32
C ASN A 24 -4.08 4.24 14.84
N PRO A 25 -5.06 4.85 15.52
CA PRO A 25 -5.04 4.94 16.98
C PRO A 25 -5.01 3.56 17.63
N ASN A 26 -4.07 3.36 18.54
CA ASN A 26 -3.96 2.12 19.31
C ASN A 26 -3.36 2.41 20.70
N ARG A 27 -3.91 1.78 21.73
CA ARG A 27 -3.41 1.92 23.11
C ARG A 27 -1.95 1.49 23.26
N ALA A 28 -1.49 0.50 22.48
CA ALA A 28 -0.11 0.02 22.47
C ALA A 28 0.91 1.09 22.05
N TYR A 29 0.46 2.16 21.37
CA TYR A 29 1.34 3.21 20.87
C TYR A 29 1.49 4.40 21.82
N LYS A 30 0.75 4.43 22.94
CA LYS A 30 0.80 5.52 23.94
C LYS A 30 2.20 5.76 24.51
N LYS A 31 3.07 4.76 24.50
CA LYS A 31 4.46 4.86 24.96
C LYS A 31 5.38 5.59 23.99
N TRP A 32 4.94 5.84 22.75
CA TRP A 32 5.73 6.46 21.72
C TRP A 32 5.22 7.88 21.41
N ASN A 33 6.10 8.87 21.58
CA ASN A 33 5.82 10.26 21.19
C ASN A 33 6.21 10.49 19.72
N GLY A 34 5.50 11.39 19.02
CA GLY A 34 5.86 11.76 17.65
C GLY A 34 5.21 10.91 16.55
N LEU A 35 4.30 10.00 16.89
CA LEU A 35 3.45 9.35 15.91
C LEU A 35 2.28 10.23 15.52
N ASN A 36 1.93 10.21 14.25
CA ASN A 36 0.72 10.84 13.74
C ASN A 36 -0.40 9.80 13.61
N PHE A 37 -1.60 10.18 13.99
CA PHE A 37 -2.75 9.30 13.92
C PHE A 37 -3.74 9.80 12.88
N PHE A 38 -4.35 8.88 12.14
CA PHE A 38 -5.44 9.16 11.23
C PHE A 38 -6.75 8.59 11.75
N GLU A 39 -7.80 9.33 11.55
CA GLU A 39 -9.16 8.93 11.90
C GLU A 39 -10.11 9.17 10.72
N PRO A 40 -11.11 8.30 10.55
CA PRO A 40 -11.33 7.06 11.30
C PRO A 40 -10.34 5.95 10.88
N SER A 41 -10.06 5.03 11.81
CA SER A 41 -9.39 3.78 11.45
C SER A 41 -10.34 2.93 10.62
N LEU A 42 -9.93 2.59 9.40
CA LEU A 42 -10.76 1.83 8.47
C LEU A 42 -10.68 0.30 8.69
N GLY A 43 -9.76 -0.17 9.52
CA GLY A 43 -9.47 -1.60 9.65
C GLY A 43 -8.94 -2.24 8.36
N TRP A 44 -8.38 -1.44 7.46
CA TRP A 44 -7.89 -1.86 6.16
C TRP A 44 -6.41 -2.23 6.20
N SER A 45 -5.97 -2.95 5.15
CA SER A 45 -4.55 -3.23 4.91
C SER A 45 -3.76 -1.93 4.71
N SER A 46 -2.45 -1.96 5.01
CA SER A 46 -1.58 -0.76 4.99
C SER A 46 -1.57 -0.05 3.65
N GLY A 47 -1.48 -0.78 2.54
CA GLY A 47 -1.48 -0.19 1.19
C GLY A 47 -2.77 0.58 0.89
N PRO A 48 -3.93 -0.05 0.90
CA PRO A 48 -5.21 0.66 0.70
C PRO A 48 -5.44 1.78 1.71
N THR A 49 -5.01 1.65 2.96
CA THR A 49 -5.08 2.76 3.93
C THR A 49 -4.23 3.94 3.48
N ALA A 50 -2.99 3.72 3.04
CA ALA A 50 -2.14 4.78 2.50
C ALA A 50 -2.75 5.45 1.26
N LEU A 51 -3.33 4.65 0.36
CA LEU A 51 -4.03 5.15 -0.81
C LEU A 51 -5.24 6.02 -0.42
N TYR A 52 -6.03 5.57 0.56
CA TYR A 52 -7.13 6.36 1.11
C TYR A 52 -6.64 7.70 1.66
N LEU A 53 -5.58 7.70 2.48
CA LEU A 53 -5.03 8.94 3.04
C LEU A 53 -4.53 9.90 1.95
N ALA A 54 -3.98 9.39 0.85
CA ALA A 54 -3.59 10.20 -0.30
C ALA A 54 -4.81 10.89 -0.94
N THR A 55 -6.00 10.25 -0.93
CA THR A 55 -7.22 10.87 -1.48
C THR A 55 -7.76 12.02 -0.63
N LEU A 56 -7.41 12.09 0.65
CA LEU A 56 -7.82 13.18 1.54
C LEU A 56 -7.03 14.48 1.27
N LYS A 57 -5.99 14.42 0.45
CA LYS A 57 -5.20 15.56 0.02
C LYS A 57 -5.69 16.09 -1.33
N GLU A 58 -5.26 17.28 -1.71
CA GLU A 58 -5.66 17.97 -2.95
C GLU A 58 -5.07 17.36 -4.24
N HIS A 59 -4.42 16.20 -4.15
CA HIS A 59 -3.85 15.52 -5.31
C HIS A 59 -4.94 15.13 -6.32
N GLN A 60 -4.77 15.51 -7.58
CA GLN A 60 -5.64 15.11 -8.69
C GLN A 60 -5.15 13.83 -9.37
N LEU A 61 -3.87 13.52 -9.23
CA LEU A 61 -3.22 12.35 -9.78
C LEU A 61 -2.46 11.61 -8.69
N ILE A 62 -2.72 10.32 -8.55
CA ILE A 62 -2.10 9.45 -7.54
C ILE A 62 -1.49 8.25 -8.26
N TYR A 63 -0.17 8.09 -8.13
CA TYR A 63 0.53 6.89 -8.58
C TYR A 63 0.55 5.82 -7.50
N ILE A 64 0.31 4.58 -7.90
CA ILE A 64 0.24 3.42 -7.02
C ILE A 64 1.41 2.51 -7.38
N LEU A 65 2.40 2.40 -6.48
CA LEU A 65 3.59 1.55 -6.64
C LEU A 65 3.55 0.42 -5.60
N GLY A 66 4.02 -0.76 -5.98
CA GLY A 66 4.11 -1.91 -5.06
C GLY A 66 2.77 -2.55 -4.68
N PHE A 67 1.72 -2.32 -5.45
CA PHE A 67 0.43 -2.99 -5.28
C PHE A 67 0.36 -4.18 -6.23
N ASP A 68 0.95 -5.29 -5.83
CA ASP A 68 1.05 -6.48 -6.68
C ASP A 68 -0.28 -7.23 -6.78
N PHE A 69 -1.12 -7.22 -5.75
CA PHE A 69 -2.41 -7.90 -5.65
C PHE A 69 -2.33 -9.42 -5.79
N ILE A 70 -1.14 -10.02 -5.74
CA ILE A 70 -0.93 -11.45 -5.92
C ILE A 70 0.36 -11.90 -5.21
N GLY A 71 0.42 -13.18 -4.85
CA GLY A 71 1.68 -13.83 -4.45
C GLY A 71 2.55 -14.19 -5.67
N ASN A 72 3.62 -14.91 -5.43
CA ASN A 72 4.41 -15.51 -6.49
C ASN A 72 3.58 -16.55 -7.27
N PRO A 73 4.01 -16.97 -8.47
CA PRO A 73 3.30 -17.98 -9.27
C PRO A 73 3.07 -19.31 -8.55
N ASP A 74 3.92 -19.65 -7.58
CA ASP A 74 3.79 -20.85 -6.73
C ASP A 74 2.87 -20.65 -5.51
N GLY A 75 2.16 -19.53 -5.44
CA GLY A 75 1.25 -19.17 -4.33
C GLY A 75 1.93 -18.70 -3.06
N LYS A 76 3.25 -18.54 -3.08
CA LYS A 76 4.03 -18.06 -1.93
C LYS A 76 4.06 -16.55 -1.81
N LEU A 77 4.56 -16.08 -0.67
CA LEU A 77 4.66 -14.66 -0.36
C LEU A 77 5.49 -13.91 -1.41
N ASN A 78 4.96 -12.82 -1.91
CA ASN A 78 5.66 -11.81 -2.70
C ASN A 78 5.68 -10.51 -1.90
N ASN A 79 6.72 -10.32 -1.08
CA ASN A 79 6.83 -9.12 -0.26
C ASN A 79 8.29 -8.78 0.04
N ILE A 80 8.66 -7.52 -0.12
CA ILE A 80 10.02 -7.02 0.12
C ILE A 80 10.49 -7.24 1.58
N TYR A 81 9.56 -7.39 2.52
CA TYR A 81 9.84 -7.65 3.94
C TYR A 81 9.83 -9.15 4.30
N GLY A 82 9.66 -10.03 3.30
CA GLY A 82 9.74 -11.48 3.52
C GLY A 82 11.05 -11.86 4.20
N ASP A 83 11.01 -12.88 5.08
CA ASP A 83 12.13 -13.36 5.88
C ASP A 83 12.70 -12.38 6.92
N THR A 84 12.10 -11.19 7.07
CA THR A 84 12.48 -10.29 8.17
C THR A 84 11.85 -10.75 9.51
N PRO A 85 12.44 -10.39 10.68
CA PRO A 85 11.96 -10.86 12.00
C PRO A 85 10.49 -10.59 12.30
N ASN A 86 9.92 -9.53 11.71
CA ASN A 86 8.56 -9.09 11.97
C ASN A 86 7.58 -9.42 10.85
N TYR A 87 8.02 -10.19 9.85
CA TYR A 87 7.19 -10.56 8.71
C TYR A 87 7.19 -12.07 8.43
N LYS A 88 6.30 -12.54 7.58
CA LYS A 88 6.23 -13.93 7.14
C LYS A 88 7.47 -14.32 6.34
N LYS A 89 7.77 -15.62 6.31
CA LYS A 89 8.82 -16.17 5.44
C LYS A 89 8.39 -16.15 3.97
N ASN A 90 9.34 -16.00 3.07
CA ASN A 90 9.09 -16.10 1.62
C ASN A 90 8.55 -17.47 1.20
N THR A 91 8.77 -18.51 2.02
CA THR A 91 8.21 -19.86 1.83
C THR A 91 6.77 -20.00 2.28
N ASP A 92 6.23 -19.03 3.02
CA ASP A 92 4.85 -19.07 3.52
C ASP A 92 3.85 -18.79 2.40
N VAL A 93 2.65 -19.30 2.57
CA VAL A 93 1.53 -19.01 1.66
C VAL A 93 1.24 -17.51 1.65
N ALA A 94 1.06 -16.97 0.46
CA ALA A 94 0.72 -15.57 0.26
C ALA A 94 -0.55 -15.18 1.02
N THR A 95 -0.60 -13.97 1.53
CA THR A 95 -1.79 -13.44 2.18
C THR A 95 -2.92 -13.30 1.15
N TYR A 96 -4.17 -13.51 1.58
CA TYR A 96 -5.34 -13.31 0.73
C TYR A 96 -5.42 -11.86 0.23
N HIS A 97 -5.28 -11.69 -1.07
CA HIS A 97 -5.20 -10.36 -1.71
C HIS A 97 -6.57 -9.75 -2.04
N GLY A 98 -7.66 -10.52 -1.95
CA GLY A 98 -9.01 -10.03 -2.26
C GLY A 98 -9.43 -8.81 -1.45
N ASN A 99 -8.94 -8.69 -0.21
CA ASN A 99 -9.18 -7.49 0.61
C ASN A 99 -8.54 -6.24 -0.01
N TRP A 100 -7.31 -6.33 -0.52
CA TRP A 100 -6.64 -5.22 -1.16
C TRP A 100 -7.36 -4.75 -2.40
N ASN A 101 -7.78 -5.70 -3.25
CA ASN A 101 -8.53 -5.39 -4.47
C ASN A 101 -9.87 -4.72 -4.15
N ARG A 102 -10.64 -5.29 -3.21
CA ARG A 102 -11.92 -4.73 -2.76
C ARG A 102 -11.78 -3.33 -2.16
N GLN A 103 -10.79 -3.13 -1.28
CA GLN A 103 -10.55 -1.85 -0.62
C GLN A 103 -10.10 -0.78 -1.63
N THR A 104 -9.25 -1.14 -2.58
CA THR A 104 -8.84 -0.25 -3.68
C THR A 104 -10.04 0.10 -4.56
N SER A 105 -10.89 -0.86 -4.91
CA SER A 105 -12.13 -0.61 -5.66
C SER A 105 -13.03 0.42 -4.99
N ILE A 106 -13.21 0.33 -3.67
CA ILE A 106 -14.01 1.29 -2.90
C ILE A 106 -13.41 2.71 -3.01
N ILE A 107 -12.08 2.81 -2.94
CA ILE A 107 -11.40 4.11 -3.06
C ILE A 107 -11.62 4.71 -4.44
N LEU A 108 -11.43 3.93 -5.51
CA LEU A 108 -11.65 4.39 -6.89
C LEU A 108 -13.07 4.89 -7.08
N GLN A 109 -14.05 4.10 -6.65
CA GLN A 109 -15.46 4.42 -6.77
C GLN A 109 -15.85 5.74 -6.08
N LYS A 110 -15.31 5.96 -4.86
CA LYS A 110 -15.63 7.15 -4.06
C LYS A 110 -14.89 8.41 -4.51
N ASN A 111 -13.89 8.30 -5.37
CA ASN A 111 -13.01 9.41 -5.77
C ASN A 111 -12.98 9.58 -7.30
N GLY A 112 -14.13 9.60 -7.94
CA GLY A 112 -14.27 9.65 -9.41
C GLY A 112 -13.60 10.86 -10.08
N LEU A 113 -13.37 11.96 -9.36
CA LEU A 113 -12.69 13.15 -9.86
C LEU A 113 -11.16 13.06 -9.79
N LYS A 114 -10.59 12.06 -9.10
CA LYS A 114 -9.15 11.84 -9.00
C LYS A 114 -8.72 10.76 -9.98
N ARG A 115 -7.51 10.86 -10.50
CA ARG A 115 -6.91 9.86 -11.39
C ARG A 115 -5.94 8.98 -10.63
N PHE A 116 -6.03 7.68 -10.84
CA PHE A 116 -5.19 6.67 -10.21
C PHE A 116 -4.41 5.91 -11.29
N VAL A 117 -3.10 5.87 -11.15
CA VAL A 117 -2.22 5.21 -12.12
C VAL A 117 -1.37 4.17 -11.39
N ARG A 118 -1.67 2.89 -11.60
CA ARG A 118 -0.84 1.81 -11.07
C ARG A 118 0.39 1.65 -11.95
N VAL A 119 1.56 1.66 -11.31
CA VAL A 119 2.84 1.38 -11.98
C VAL A 119 3.13 -0.11 -11.85
N VAL A 120 3.23 -0.81 -12.97
CA VAL A 120 3.43 -2.26 -13.03
C VAL A 120 4.82 -2.59 -13.59
N PRO A 121 5.51 -3.60 -13.02
CA PRO A 121 6.78 -4.06 -13.56
C PRO A 121 6.58 -4.76 -14.90
N GLU A 122 7.60 -4.70 -15.75
CA GLU A 122 7.61 -5.38 -17.03
C GLU A 122 8.24 -6.77 -16.91
N GLY A 123 7.81 -7.71 -17.73
CA GLY A 123 8.42 -9.03 -17.83
C GLY A 123 8.25 -9.93 -16.61
N THR A 124 7.44 -9.56 -15.65
CA THR A 124 7.16 -10.34 -14.44
C THR A 124 5.71 -10.80 -14.39
N HIS A 125 5.43 -11.75 -13.49
CA HIS A 125 4.04 -12.13 -13.19
C HIS A 125 3.31 -10.95 -12.54
N VAL A 126 2.41 -10.34 -13.29
CA VAL A 126 1.62 -9.19 -12.85
C VAL A 126 0.15 -9.59 -12.76
N PHE A 127 -0.46 -9.30 -11.63
CA PHE A 127 -1.90 -9.48 -11.47
C PHE A 127 -2.66 -8.57 -12.43
N GLU A 128 -3.48 -9.16 -13.28
CA GLU A 128 -4.40 -8.39 -14.11
C GLU A 128 -5.59 -7.93 -13.27
N ALA A 129 -5.60 -6.65 -12.93
CA ALA A 129 -6.61 -6.05 -12.06
C ALA A 129 -7.92 -5.78 -12.83
N LYS A 130 -8.55 -6.81 -13.43
CA LYS A 130 -9.79 -6.69 -14.23
C LYS A 130 -10.89 -5.91 -13.50
N ASP A 131 -11.06 -6.17 -12.21
CA ASP A 131 -12.05 -5.50 -11.39
C ASP A 131 -11.77 -4.00 -11.19
N LEU A 132 -10.52 -3.58 -11.29
CA LEU A 132 -10.14 -2.17 -11.17
C LEU A 132 -10.25 -1.44 -12.52
N LYS A 133 -9.99 -2.15 -13.63
CA LYS A 133 -10.06 -1.59 -14.99
C LYS A 133 -11.45 -1.13 -15.42
N LYS A 134 -12.50 -1.54 -14.70
CA LYS A 134 -13.86 -1.02 -14.95
C LYS A 134 -14.06 0.43 -14.50
N TYR A 135 -13.16 0.98 -13.69
CA TYR A 135 -13.24 2.36 -13.24
C TYR A 135 -12.52 3.29 -14.23
N THR A 136 -13.21 4.29 -14.74
CA THR A 136 -12.69 5.24 -15.76
C THR A 136 -11.55 6.11 -15.22
N ASN A 137 -11.45 6.25 -13.92
CA ASN A 137 -10.40 7.00 -13.22
C ASN A 137 -9.17 6.16 -12.86
N TYR A 138 -9.10 4.88 -13.30
CA TYR A 138 -7.98 3.98 -13.08
C TYR A 138 -7.28 3.62 -14.40
N SER A 139 -5.97 3.59 -14.37
CA SER A 139 -5.13 3.10 -15.49
C SER A 139 -3.86 2.44 -14.99
N GLU A 140 -3.16 1.75 -15.87
CA GLU A 140 -1.88 1.13 -15.59
C GLU A 140 -0.84 1.64 -16.58
N ILE A 141 0.39 1.84 -16.11
CA ILE A 141 1.57 2.15 -16.92
C ILE A 141 2.73 1.27 -16.48
N THR A 142 3.72 1.10 -17.34
CA THR A 142 4.93 0.37 -16.99
C THR A 142 5.89 1.21 -16.14
N VAL A 143 6.85 0.54 -15.48
CA VAL A 143 7.92 1.23 -14.75
C VAL A 143 8.75 2.10 -15.70
N GLN A 144 9.02 1.63 -16.93
CA GLN A 144 9.76 2.42 -17.91
C GLN A 144 9.00 3.69 -18.30
N GLU A 145 7.70 3.57 -18.55
CA GLU A 145 6.87 4.74 -18.87
C GLU A 145 6.82 5.72 -17.68
N PHE A 146 6.72 5.21 -16.46
CA PHE A 146 6.76 6.05 -15.26
C PHE A 146 8.10 6.80 -15.15
N LYS A 147 9.23 6.09 -15.29
CA LYS A 147 10.56 6.70 -15.28
C LYS A 147 10.72 7.78 -16.37
N ARG A 148 10.29 7.48 -17.59
CA ARG A 148 10.33 8.44 -18.70
C ARG A 148 9.58 9.74 -18.39
N ARG A 149 8.40 9.65 -17.75
CA ARG A 149 7.58 10.82 -17.38
C ARG A 149 8.25 11.73 -16.36
N TYR A 150 9.09 11.19 -15.50
CA TYR A 150 9.71 11.90 -14.39
C TYR A 150 11.22 12.04 -14.52
N HIS A 151 11.80 11.66 -15.66
CA HIS A 151 13.23 11.73 -15.92
C HIS A 151 14.09 11.00 -14.86
N LEU A 152 13.64 9.82 -14.40
CA LEU A 152 14.28 8.99 -13.37
C LEU A 152 15.18 7.91 -14.00
#